data_f667806f5407e5f09fb27f45019aa4ec
#
_entry.id   f667806f5407e5f09fb27f45019aa4ec
#
_cell.length_a   1.000
_cell.length_b   1.000
_cell.length_c   1.000
_cell.angle_alpha   90.00
_cell.angle_beta   90.00
_cell.angle_gamma   90.00
#
_symmetry.space_group_name_H-M   'P 1'
#
loop_
_entity.id
_entity.type
_entity.pdbx_description
1 polymer ?
#
loop_
_entity_poly.entity_id
_entity_poly.type
_entity_poly.pdbx_seq_one_letter_code
_entity_poly.pdbx_strand_id
1 'polypeptide(L)'
;AELRGVTIWRDTLRVPDAGDEAGAWVSQFIGKPTRLVQVPLDRARMTEAGYGKDDDQVAFADGYPLLLIGQASLEDLSQKVGRELEMLRFRPNLVIEGSEAYAEDSWKRIRIGDVEFRVVKSCARCILTTIDPQTGERSADREPLASLQKYRSEADGAMFGQNLVNDGNGRLQVGMPVTILE
;
A
#
# COMPACT_ATOMS: atom_id res chain seq x y z
N ALA A 1 -22.34 -8.16 16.29
CA ALA A 1 -21.21 -7.38 16.82
C ALA A 1 -21.67 -5.94 17.07
N GLU A 2 -21.15 -5.30 18.10
CA GLU A 2 -21.36 -3.87 18.34
C GLU A 2 -20.74 -3.06 17.19
N LEU A 3 -21.43 -2.00 16.77
CA LEU A 3 -20.90 -1.11 15.73
C LEU A 3 -20.16 0.09 16.35
N ARG A 4 -18.92 0.30 15.92
CA ARG A 4 -18.11 1.45 16.33
C ARG A 4 -17.92 2.43 15.19
N GLY A 5 -17.96 3.71 15.53
CA GLY A 5 -17.55 4.79 14.63
C GLY A 5 -16.04 4.83 14.51
N VAL A 6 -15.51 4.79 13.28
CA VAL A 6 -14.08 4.95 12.99
C VAL A 6 -13.89 5.99 11.91
N THR A 7 -12.83 6.79 12.03
CA THR A 7 -12.48 7.81 11.04
C THR A 7 -11.14 7.44 10.40
N ILE A 8 -11.13 7.41 9.07
CA ILE A 8 -9.94 7.15 8.25
C ILE A 8 -9.85 8.31 7.27
N TRP A 9 -8.86 9.18 7.46
CA TRP A 9 -8.75 10.43 6.71
C TRP A 9 -10.02 11.29 6.78
N ARG A 10 -10.77 11.38 5.70
CA ARG A 10 -12.03 12.14 5.60
C ARG A 10 -13.28 11.31 5.80
N ASP A 11 -13.13 9.97 5.80
CA ASP A 11 -14.25 9.05 5.83
C ASP A 11 -14.55 8.62 7.25
N THR A 12 -15.83 8.61 7.60
CA THR A 12 -16.33 8.08 8.87
C THR A 12 -17.25 6.90 8.59
N LEU A 13 -16.91 5.75 9.16
CA LEU A 13 -17.60 4.49 8.98
C LEU A 13 -18.18 3.98 10.30
N ARG A 14 -19.26 3.21 10.23
CA ARG A 14 -19.75 2.39 11.34
C ARG A 14 -19.47 0.93 11.03
N VAL A 15 -18.54 0.32 11.75
CA VAL A 15 -18.00 -1.01 11.47
C VAL A 15 -18.06 -1.92 12.69
N PRO A 16 -18.18 -3.24 12.49
CA PRO A 16 -18.21 -4.21 13.58
C PRO A 16 -16.94 -4.17 14.43
N ASP A 17 -17.14 -4.20 15.75
CA ASP A 17 -16.07 -4.44 16.74
C ASP A 17 -15.74 -5.94 16.75
N ALA A 18 -14.46 -6.29 16.82
CA ALA A 18 -13.99 -7.67 16.85
C ALA A 18 -14.19 -8.36 18.22
N GLY A 19 -14.71 -7.64 19.20
CA GLY A 19 -15.04 -8.16 20.54
C GLY A 19 -13.97 -7.83 21.59
N ASP A 20 -14.31 -8.15 22.84
CA ASP A 20 -13.50 -7.76 24.01
C ASP A 20 -12.19 -8.52 24.08
N GLU A 21 -12.16 -9.78 23.70
CA GLU A 21 -10.94 -10.59 23.67
C GLU A 21 -9.88 -10.00 22.73
N ALA A 22 -10.27 -9.67 21.51
CA ALA A 22 -9.39 -9.01 20.54
C ALA A 22 -8.97 -7.61 21.03
N GLY A 23 -9.89 -6.86 21.62
CA GLY A 23 -9.61 -5.57 22.22
C GLY A 23 -8.62 -5.64 23.38
N ALA A 24 -8.74 -6.61 24.26
CA ALA A 24 -7.82 -6.84 25.38
C ALA A 24 -6.42 -7.22 24.86
N TRP A 25 -6.34 -8.15 23.91
CA TRP A 25 -5.06 -8.57 23.32
C TRP A 25 -4.31 -7.40 22.66
N VAL A 26 -4.97 -6.65 21.79
CA VAL A 26 -4.32 -5.51 21.10
C VAL A 26 -3.96 -4.39 22.08
N SER A 27 -4.79 -4.16 23.12
CA SER A 27 -4.51 -3.16 24.17
C SER A 27 -3.27 -3.51 24.96
N GLN A 28 -3.09 -4.78 25.32
CA GLN A 28 -1.90 -5.26 26.01
C GLN A 28 -0.65 -5.07 25.14
N PHE A 29 -0.70 -5.39 23.86
CA PHE A 29 0.42 -5.25 22.95
C PHE A 29 0.82 -3.77 22.72
N ILE A 30 -0.17 -2.88 22.55
CA ILE A 30 0.07 -1.46 22.30
C ILE A 30 0.36 -0.67 23.59
N GLY A 31 0.00 -1.20 24.77
CA GLY A 31 0.15 -0.54 26.07
C GLY A 31 -0.90 0.53 26.37
N LYS A 32 -2.02 0.57 25.62
CA LYS A 32 -3.12 1.51 25.85
C LYS A 32 -4.46 0.91 25.41
N PRO A 33 -5.60 1.40 25.96
CA PRO A 33 -6.93 0.94 25.54
C PRO A 33 -7.13 1.11 24.05
N THR A 34 -7.34 0.00 23.36
CA THR A 34 -7.44 -0.07 21.89
C THR A 34 -8.51 -1.08 21.51
N ARG A 35 -9.20 -0.83 20.40
CA ARG A 35 -10.19 -1.77 19.82
C ARG A 35 -9.74 -2.22 18.45
N LEU A 36 -10.01 -3.48 18.13
CA LEU A 36 -9.88 -4.02 16.79
C LEU A 36 -11.26 -3.99 16.12
N VAL A 37 -11.29 -3.51 14.88
CA VAL A 37 -12.52 -3.41 14.08
C VAL A 37 -12.32 -4.02 12.70
N GLN A 38 -13.41 -4.43 12.06
CA GLN A 38 -13.41 -5.05 10.74
C GLN A 38 -14.27 -4.23 9.76
N VAL A 39 -13.78 -4.02 8.53
CA VAL A 39 -14.59 -3.48 7.45
C VAL A 39 -15.26 -4.65 6.73
N PRO A 40 -16.59 -4.76 6.77
CA PRO A 40 -17.31 -5.68 5.89
C PRO A 40 -17.30 -5.16 4.45
N LEU A 41 -17.35 -6.08 3.48
CA LEU A 41 -17.26 -5.73 2.05
C LEU A 41 -18.37 -4.76 1.59
N ASP A 42 -19.56 -4.84 2.19
CA ASP A 42 -20.70 -3.96 1.89
C ASP A 42 -20.59 -2.55 2.49
N ARG A 43 -19.51 -2.26 3.22
CA ARG A 43 -19.25 -0.99 3.91
C ARG A 43 -17.86 -0.42 3.66
N ALA A 44 -17.18 -0.92 2.65
CA ALA A 44 -15.89 -0.40 2.24
C ALA A 44 -16.03 1.05 1.75
N ARG A 45 -14.95 1.80 1.87
CA ARG A 45 -14.88 3.18 1.33
C ARG A 45 -14.71 3.13 -0.18
N MET A 46 -15.03 4.21 -0.86
CA MET A 46 -14.65 4.39 -2.26
C MET A 46 -13.16 4.78 -2.36
N THR A 47 -12.53 4.38 -3.45
CA THR A 47 -11.17 4.87 -3.78
C THR A 47 -11.20 6.36 -4.11
N GLU A 48 -10.03 6.98 -4.25
CA GLU A 48 -9.92 8.39 -4.59
C GLU A 48 -10.57 8.67 -5.96
N ALA A 49 -11.47 9.66 -6.01
CA ALA A 49 -12.18 10.04 -7.22
C ALA A 49 -11.22 10.49 -8.33
N GLY A 50 -11.52 10.12 -9.56
CA GLY A 50 -10.75 10.51 -10.75
C GLY A 50 -9.61 9.57 -11.15
N TYR A 51 -9.33 8.52 -10.36
CA TYR A 51 -8.25 7.56 -10.61
C TYR A 51 -8.72 6.10 -10.73
N GLY A 52 -9.96 5.86 -10.97
CA GLY A 52 -10.51 4.50 -11.08
C GLY A 52 -11.94 4.55 -11.56
N LYS A 53 -12.69 3.51 -11.27
CA LYS A 53 -14.14 3.47 -11.49
C LYS A 53 -14.85 4.00 -10.25
N ASP A 54 -16.05 4.53 -10.43
CA ASP A 54 -16.84 5.09 -9.33
C ASP A 54 -17.26 4.06 -8.27
N ASP A 55 -17.21 2.77 -8.60
CA ASP A 55 -17.54 1.65 -7.71
C ASP A 55 -16.31 0.94 -7.13
N ASP A 56 -15.11 1.43 -7.40
CA ASP A 56 -13.88 0.88 -6.81
C ASP A 56 -13.82 1.12 -5.30
N GLN A 57 -13.59 0.06 -4.56
CA GLN A 57 -13.63 0.08 -3.10
C GLN A 57 -12.25 -0.15 -2.46
N VAL A 58 -12.06 0.44 -1.29
CA VAL A 58 -10.91 0.24 -0.42
C VAL A 58 -11.37 0.04 1.03
N ALA A 59 -10.76 -0.89 1.73
CA ALA A 59 -11.04 -1.14 3.15
C ALA A 59 -10.38 -0.07 4.04
N PHE A 60 -9.38 -0.47 4.83
CA PHE A 60 -8.64 0.44 5.74
C PHE A 60 -7.30 0.91 5.19
N ALA A 61 -6.92 0.51 3.96
CA ALA A 61 -5.76 1.07 3.29
C ALA A 61 -5.98 2.55 2.95
N ASP A 62 -4.92 3.30 2.72
CA ASP A 62 -5.00 4.78 2.60
C ASP A 62 -5.94 5.22 1.48
N GLY A 63 -5.69 4.87 0.23
CA GLY A 63 -6.49 5.30 -0.90
C GLY A 63 -6.90 4.18 -1.86
N TYR A 64 -6.13 3.10 -1.92
CA TYR A 64 -6.31 2.02 -2.88
C TYR A 64 -6.08 0.66 -2.24
N PRO A 65 -6.72 -0.41 -2.75
CA PRO A 65 -6.66 -1.73 -2.13
C PRO A 65 -5.26 -2.38 -2.19
N LEU A 66 -4.48 -2.10 -3.21
CA LEU A 66 -3.19 -2.77 -3.44
C LEU A 66 -2.10 -1.77 -3.87
N LEU A 67 -0.86 -2.08 -3.45
CA LEU A 67 0.36 -1.40 -3.85
C LEU A 67 1.30 -2.41 -4.52
N LEU A 68 1.84 -2.06 -5.69
CA LEU A 68 2.82 -2.81 -6.43
C LEU A 68 4.14 -2.06 -6.49
N ILE A 69 5.24 -2.79 -6.31
CA ILE A 69 6.61 -2.25 -6.47
C ILE A 69 7.45 -3.28 -7.22
N GLY A 70 8.25 -2.81 -8.17
CA GLY A 70 9.29 -3.61 -8.83
C GLY A 70 10.50 -3.82 -7.93
N GLN A 71 11.05 -5.03 -7.88
CA GLN A 71 12.27 -5.33 -7.13
C GLN A 71 13.45 -4.49 -7.66
N ALA A 72 13.60 -4.38 -8.99
CA ALA A 72 14.63 -3.56 -9.60
C ALA A 72 14.50 -2.07 -9.24
N SER A 73 13.28 -1.57 -9.03
CA SER A 73 13.04 -0.19 -8.56
C SER A 73 13.58 0.03 -7.14
N LEU A 74 13.43 -0.96 -6.25
CA LEU A 74 14.00 -0.91 -4.91
C LEU A 74 15.53 -0.98 -4.94
N GLU A 75 16.09 -1.80 -5.81
CA GLU A 75 17.55 -1.93 -5.97
C GLU A 75 18.18 -0.63 -6.48
N ASP A 76 17.57 0.03 -7.49
CA ASP A 76 18.01 1.34 -7.95
C ASP A 76 17.90 2.41 -6.84
N LEU A 77 16.81 2.43 -6.10
CA LEU A 77 16.66 3.34 -4.96
C LEU A 77 17.71 3.07 -3.89
N SER A 78 18.01 1.81 -3.57
CA SER A 78 19.05 1.42 -2.61
C SER A 78 20.43 1.91 -3.03
N GLN A 79 20.76 1.79 -4.32
CA GLN A 79 22.01 2.33 -4.89
C GLN A 79 22.08 3.85 -4.74
N LYS A 80 20.99 4.58 -5.02
CA LYS A 80 20.92 6.05 -4.89
C LYS A 80 21.03 6.53 -3.44
N VAL A 81 20.49 5.76 -2.50
CA VAL A 81 20.62 6.02 -1.05
C VAL A 81 22.00 5.63 -0.52
N GLY A 82 22.71 4.73 -1.21
CA GLY A 82 24.02 4.23 -0.81
C GLY A 82 23.99 3.14 0.26
N ARG A 83 22.84 2.52 0.49
CA ARG A 83 22.67 1.35 1.37
C ARG A 83 21.47 0.51 0.94
N GLU A 84 21.49 -0.76 1.31
CA GLU A 84 20.36 -1.66 1.09
C GLU A 84 19.12 -1.19 1.84
N LEU A 85 17.98 -1.22 1.17
CA LEU A 85 16.67 -0.88 1.70
C LEU A 85 15.79 -2.12 1.72
N GLU A 86 15.07 -2.31 2.81
CA GLU A 86 14.07 -3.36 2.91
C GLU A 86 12.78 -2.98 2.20
N MET A 87 12.25 -3.88 1.37
CA MET A 87 10.96 -3.72 0.70
C MET A 87 9.82 -3.43 1.70
N LEU A 88 9.92 -4.01 2.90
CA LEU A 88 8.91 -3.83 3.96
C LEU A 88 8.70 -2.37 4.39
N ARG A 89 9.68 -1.47 4.21
CA ARG A 89 9.54 -0.02 4.46
C ARG A 89 8.42 0.61 3.64
N PHE A 90 8.16 0.05 2.46
CA PHE A 90 7.17 0.55 1.51
C PHE A 90 5.84 -0.18 1.60
N ARG A 91 5.81 -1.34 2.27
CA ARG A 91 4.62 -2.17 2.53
C ARG A 91 3.79 -2.51 1.27
N PRO A 92 4.41 -2.98 0.19
CA PRO A 92 3.66 -3.40 -0.99
C PRO A 92 2.85 -4.68 -0.71
N ASN A 93 1.77 -4.85 -1.47
CA ASN A 93 1.03 -6.09 -1.53
C ASN A 93 1.60 -7.04 -2.59
N LEU A 94 2.13 -6.46 -3.68
CA LEU A 94 2.72 -7.19 -4.79
C LEU A 94 4.14 -6.66 -5.06
N VAL A 95 5.09 -7.57 -5.13
CA VAL A 95 6.46 -7.31 -5.56
C VAL A 95 6.71 -8.07 -6.85
N ILE A 96 7.19 -7.37 -7.88
CA ILE A 96 7.45 -7.95 -9.20
C ILE A 96 8.94 -7.97 -9.47
N GLU A 97 9.42 -9.12 -9.93
CA GLU A 97 10.79 -9.34 -10.37
C GLU A 97 10.88 -9.46 -11.89
N GLY A 98 12.07 -9.23 -12.44
CA GLY A 98 12.35 -9.44 -13.87
C GLY A 98 11.95 -8.29 -14.79
N SER A 99 11.54 -7.15 -14.25
CA SER A 99 11.36 -5.90 -15.02
C SER A 99 12.56 -4.96 -14.82
N GLU A 100 12.71 -3.99 -15.72
CA GLU A 100 13.61 -2.86 -15.49
C GLU A 100 13.11 -1.99 -14.32
N ALA A 101 14.03 -1.23 -13.72
CA ALA A 101 13.69 -0.30 -12.65
C ALA A 101 12.65 0.72 -13.13
N TYR A 102 11.59 0.89 -12.34
CA TYR A 102 10.47 1.80 -12.60
C TYR A 102 9.64 1.48 -13.86
N ALA A 103 9.77 0.28 -14.43
CA ALA A 103 8.94 -0.14 -15.55
C ALA A 103 7.44 -0.10 -15.20
N GLU A 104 7.11 -0.38 -13.94
CA GLU A 104 5.74 -0.32 -13.40
C GLU A 104 5.08 1.06 -13.54
N ASP A 105 5.84 2.13 -13.70
CA ASP A 105 5.31 3.49 -13.85
C ASP A 105 4.58 3.68 -15.19
N SER A 106 4.93 2.89 -16.20
CA SER A 106 4.36 2.98 -17.54
C SER A 106 3.15 2.06 -17.75
N TRP A 107 2.91 1.11 -16.84
CA TRP A 107 1.85 0.14 -17.01
C TRP A 107 0.49 0.73 -16.67
N LYS A 108 -0.54 0.30 -17.40
CA LYS A 108 -1.94 0.68 -17.12
C LYS A 108 -2.79 -0.51 -16.73
N ARG A 109 -2.49 -1.69 -17.29
CA ARG A 109 -3.17 -2.94 -16.98
C ARG A 109 -2.17 -4.08 -16.97
N ILE A 110 -2.28 -4.91 -15.94
CA ILE A 110 -1.50 -6.15 -15.82
C ILE A 110 -2.42 -7.31 -15.48
N ARG A 111 -1.96 -8.52 -15.72
CA ARG A 111 -2.64 -9.76 -15.33
C ARG A 111 -1.66 -10.68 -14.59
N ILE A 112 -2.12 -11.23 -13.49
CA ILE A 112 -1.40 -12.24 -12.71
C ILE A 112 -2.36 -13.42 -12.52
N GLY A 113 -2.02 -14.58 -13.08
CA GLY A 113 -2.97 -15.69 -13.19
C GLY A 113 -4.23 -15.27 -13.93
N ASP A 114 -5.40 -15.48 -13.30
CA ASP A 114 -6.70 -15.14 -13.88
C ASP A 114 -7.21 -13.75 -13.45
N VAL A 115 -6.44 -13.01 -12.65
CA VAL A 115 -6.85 -11.70 -12.13
C VAL A 115 -6.19 -10.58 -12.90
N GLU A 116 -6.99 -9.66 -13.42
CA GLU A 116 -6.52 -8.42 -14.01
C GLU A 116 -6.51 -7.30 -12.97
N PHE A 117 -5.53 -6.42 -13.11
CA PHE A 117 -5.36 -5.24 -12.26
C PHE A 117 -5.19 -4.00 -13.13
N ARG A 118 -5.88 -2.94 -12.75
CA ARG A 118 -5.63 -1.60 -13.28
C ARG A 118 -4.58 -0.91 -12.44
N VAL A 119 -3.57 -0.33 -13.09
CA VAL A 119 -2.58 0.56 -12.47
C VAL A 119 -3.18 1.96 -12.52
N VAL A 120 -3.60 2.49 -11.38
CA VAL A 120 -4.48 3.66 -11.36
C VAL A 120 -3.78 4.95 -10.96
N LYS A 121 -2.78 4.88 -10.07
CA LYS A 121 -2.09 6.08 -9.59
C LYS A 121 -0.72 5.75 -9.02
N SER A 122 0.28 6.59 -9.29
CA SER A 122 1.57 6.53 -8.59
C SER A 122 1.36 6.71 -7.08
N CYS A 123 2.12 6.00 -6.27
CA CYS A 123 2.00 6.06 -4.81
C CYS A 123 2.91 7.15 -4.22
N ALA A 124 2.30 8.22 -3.72
CA ALA A 124 3.02 9.24 -2.96
C ALA A 124 3.49 8.69 -1.61
N ARG A 125 4.77 8.85 -1.32
CA ARG A 125 5.40 8.29 -0.12
C ARG A 125 5.49 9.31 0.99
N CYS A 126 5.20 8.86 2.20
CA CYS A 126 5.24 9.69 3.41
C CYS A 126 6.42 9.32 4.31
N ILE A 127 6.51 9.99 5.46
CA ILE A 127 7.54 9.81 6.48
C ILE A 127 7.69 8.37 6.96
N LEU A 128 6.66 7.52 6.86
CA LEU A 128 6.71 6.13 7.30
C LEU A 128 7.80 5.32 6.61
N THR A 129 8.16 5.65 5.36
CA THR A 129 9.25 4.97 4.65
C THR A 129 10.63 5.18 5.30
N THR A 130 10.78 6.22 6.13
CA THR A 130 12.01 6.50 6.87
C THR A 130 12.11 5.73 8.18
N ILE A 131 11.06 5.03 8.60
CA ILE A 131 11.03 4.25 9.83
C ILE A 131 11.57 2.84 9.54
N ASP A 132 12.50 2.40 10.35
CA ASP A 132 13.01 1.04 10.28
C ASP A 132 11.92 0.04 10.70
N PRO A 133 11.56 -0.93 9.85
CA PRO A 133 10.46 -1.85 10.15
C PRO A 133 10.77 -2.84 11.27
N GLN A 134 12.05 -3.03 11.63
CA GLN A 134 12.47 -3.96 12.68
C GLN A 134 12.53 -3.26 14.04
N THR A 135 13.05 -2.05 14.09
CA THR A 135 13.29 -1.32 15.34
C THR A 135 12.24 -0.27 15.65
N GLY A 136 11.49 0.20 14.64
CA GLY A 136 10.57 1.33 14.75
C GLY A 136 11.28 2.69 14.81
N GLU A 137 12.61 2.72 14.68
CA GLU A 137 13.40 3.95 14.73
C GLU A 137 13.36 4.69 13.39
N ARG A 138 13.32 6.01 13.47
CA ARG A 138 13.35 6.87 12.29
C ARG A 138 14.78 7.14 11.84
N SER A 139 15.05 6.97 10.54
CA SER A 139 16.33 7.33 9.94
C SER A 139 16.63 8.82 10.11
N ALA A 140 17.80 9.13 10.71
CA ALA A 140 18.23 10.51 10.99
C ALA A 140 18.44 11.33 9.71
N ASP A 141 18.89 10.70 8.64
CA ASP A 141 19.11 11.29 7.31
C ASP A 141 17.83 11.44 6.47
N ARG A 142 16.68 11.01 7.01
CA ARG A 142 15.38 11.01 6.32
C ARG A 142 15.32 10.13 5.07
N GLU A 143 16.28 9.22 4.89
CA GLU A 143 16.23 8.27 3.77
C GLU A 143 15.21 7.14 4.03
N PRO A 144 14.60 6.60 2.98
CA PRO A 144 14.76 6.87 1.54
C PRO A 144 13.95 8.07 1.01
N LEU A 145 13.13 8.71 1.83
CA LEU A 145 12.23 9.79 1.39
C LEU A 145 13.01 11.00 0.84
N ALA A 146 14.15 11.34 1.42
CA ALA A 146 14.98 12.44 0.96
C ALA A 146 15.52 12.21 -0.47
N SER A 147 15.94 10.99 -0.78
CA SER A 147 16.35 10.64 -2.16
C SER A 147 15.18 10.67 -3.12
N LEU A 148 14.04 10.06 -2.76
CA LEU A 148 12.83 10.10 -3.59
C LEU A 148 12.37 11.53 -3.90
N GLN A 149 12.46 12.44 -2.94
CA GLN A 149 12.16 13.86 -3.13
C GLN A 149 13.08 14.56 -4.15
N LYS A 150 14.28 14.07 -4.36
CA LYS A 150 15.21 14.67 -5.32
C LYS A 150 14.93 14.30 -6.77
N TYR A 151 14.55 13.06 -7.06
CA TYR A 151 14.44 12.58 -8.43
C TYR A 151 13.11 11.91 -8.80
N ARG A 152 12.19 11.74 -7.83
CA ARG A 152 10.86 11.14 -8.01
C ARG A 152 9.73 12.05 -7.53
N SER A 153 9.96 13.37 -7.47
CA SER A 153 8.92 14.32 -7.05
C SER A 153 7.94 14.62 -8.17
N GLU A 154 6.67 14.55 -7.84
CA GLU A 154 5.54 14.99 -8.63
C GLU A 154 4.67 15.97 -7.81
N ALA A 155 3.56 16.46 -8.38
CA ALA A 155 2.68 17.42 -7.71
C ALA A 155 2.16 16.93 -6.34
N ASP A 156 1.87 15.62 -6.24
CA ASP A 156 1.33 15.00 -5.02
C ASP A 156 2.41 14.53 -4.03
N GLY A 157 3.70 14.66 -4.37
CA GLY A 157 4.81 14.29 -3.48
C GLY A 157 5.88 13.41 -4.14
N ALA A 158 6.66 12.72 -3.31
CA ALA A 158 7.70 11.79 -3.76
C ALA A 158 7.07 10.44 -4.11
N MET A 159 7.21 9.98 -5.36
CA MET A 159 6.53 8.80 -5.88
C MET A 159 7.40 7.55 -5.83
N PHE A 160 6.83 6.44 -5.37
CA PHE A 160 7.48 5.13 -5.44
C PHE A 160 6.45 4.00 -5.36
N GLY A 161 6.38 3.19 -6.43
CA GLY A 161 5.40 2.13 -6.62
C GLY A 161 4.05 2.63 -7.15
N GLN A 162 3.19 1.70 -7.52
CA GLN A 162 1.93 1.95 -8.19
C GLN A 162 0.74 1.41 -7.40
N ASN A 163 -0.28 2.23 -7.24
CA ASN A 163 -1.56 1.82 -6.69
C ASN A 163 -2.36 1.03 -7.72
N LEU A 164 -2.93 -0.09 -7.29
CA LEU A 164 -3.70 -0.99 -8.13
C LEU A 164 -5.12 -1.17 -7.60
N VAL A 165 -6.02 -1.44 -8.54
CA VAL A 165 -7.35 -1.97 -8.27
C VAL A 165 -7.55 -3.24 -9.08
N ASN A 166 -8.03 -4.31 -8.45
CA ASN A 166 -8.31 -5.58 -9.12
C ASN A 166 -9.67 -5.55 -9.84
N ASP A 167 -9.70 -6.04 -11.08
CA ASP A 167 -10.92 -6.31 -11.82
C ASP A 167 -11.25 -7.81 -11.69
N GLY A 168 -12.01 -8.15 -10.65
CA GLY A 168 -12.41 -9.52 -10.34
C GLY A 168 -11.68 -10.11 -9.13
N ASN A 169 -11.98 -11.37 -8.85
CA ASN A 169 -11.46 -12.15 -7.74
C ASN A 169 -10.70 -13.36 -8.23
N GLY A 170 -9.66 -13.76 -7.51
CA GLY A 170 -8.86 -14.94 -7.82
C GLY A 170 -7.84 -15.24 -6.75
N ARG A 171 -7.06 -16.28 -6.98
CA ARG A 171 -5.95 -16.67 -6.11
C ARG A 171 -4.64 -16.27 -6.74
N LEU A 172 -3.80 -15.59 -5.97
CA LEU A 172 -2.43 -15.27 -6.34
C LEU A 172 -1.46 -16.17 -5.57
N GLN A 173 -0.36 -16.50 -6.20
CA GLN A 173 0.74 -17.25 -5.62
C GLN A 173 2.07 -16.62 -6.01
N VAL A 174 3.05 -16.66 -5.12
CA VAL A 174 4.43 -16.27 -5.44
C VAL A 174 4.95 -17.12 -6.59
N GLY A 175 5.63 -16.51 -7.54
CA GLY A 175 6.16 -17.18 -8.76
C GLY A 175 5.16 -17.18 -9.94
N MET A 176 3.95 -16.67 -9.80
CA MET A 176 3.06 -16.49 -10.95
C MET A 176 3.62 -15.44 -11.92
N PRO A 177 3.55 -15.69 -13.24
CA PRO A 177 3.98 -14.71 -14.24
C PRO A 177 3.06 -13.49 -14.26
N VAL A 178 3.66 -12.33 -14.49
CA VAL A 178 2.95 -11.08 -14.72
C VAL A 178 2.92 -10.79 -16.22
N THR A 179 1.73 -10.59 -16.76
CA THR A 179 1.53 -10.17 -18.15
C THR A 179 1.13 -8.71 -18.20
N ILE A 180 1.92 -7.88 -18.88
CA ILE A 180 1.56 -6.48 -19.14
C ILE A 180 0.56 -6.49 -20.29
N LEU A 181 -0.62 -5.93 -20.06
CA LEU A 181 -1.70 -5.87 -21.06
C LEU A 181 -1.76 -4.51 -21.75
N GLU A 182 -1.41 -3.44 -21.04
CA GLU A 182 -1.42 -2.08 -21.52
C GLU A 182 -0.44 -1.20 -20.73
#